data_514f65632f298dc0c33edabcc3db493b
#
_entry.id   514f65632f298dc0c33edabcc3db493b
#
_cell.length_a   1.000
_cell.length_b   1.000
_cell.length_c   1.000
_cell.angle_alpha   90.00
_cell.angle_beta   90.00
_cell.angle_gamma   90.00
#
_symmetry.space_group_name_H-M   'P 1'
#
loop_
_entity.id
_entity.type
_entity.pdbx_description
1 polymer ?
#
loop_
_entity_poly.entity_id
_entity_poly.type
_entity_poly.pdbx_seq_one_letter_code
_entity_poly.pdbx_strand_id
1 'polypeptide(L)'
;AFSVDSGDGTASSSGMLVLGSGNAGATGSSGRLVFSSGTAAGGNSGEVLVGSGSTTGGCGGGVRASVGCSASGGGGPLGWTSGRSGGSSGGWLTVGGGGGASTSSGVLFVSSGNGGAAGSSGQLAFSSGSTCCGNNGQVRAGSAASTAGRGGLVDLCVGSGTSAAGGTGQIRSGLSLIHI
;
A
#
# COMPACT_ATOMS: atom_id res chain seq x y z
N ALA A 1 -7.39 -7.64 30.58
CA ALA A 1 -7.09 -6.66 29.53
C ALA A 1 -6.06 -5.67 30.04
N PHE A 2 -5.18 -5.22 29.19
CA PHE A 2 -4.22 -4.12 29.46
C PHE A 2 -4.53 -2.98 28.49
N SER A 3 -4.74 -1.76 29.01
CA SER A 3 -5.03 -0.56 28.21
C SER A 3 -4.01 0.51 28.56
N VAL A 4 -3.59 1.27 27.55
CA VAL A 4 -2.74 2.45 27.69
C VAL A 4 -3.39 3.59 26.92
N ASP A 5 -3.89 4.57 27.62
CA ASP A 5 -4.64 5.70 27.08
C ASP A 5 -3.97 7.02 27.45
N SER A 6 -4.05 8.01 26.59
CA SER A 6 -3.53 9.36 26.85
C SER A 6 -4.47 10.25 27.65
N GLY A 7 -5.64 9.76 28.00
CA GLY A 7 -6.71 10.51 28.69
C GLY A 7 -7.61 11.30 27.74
N ASP A 8 -8.85 11.51 28.18
CA ASP A 8 -9.90 12.15 27.40
C ASP A 8 -9.89 13.68 27.59
N GLY A 9 -10.15 14.42 26.53
CA GLY A 9 -10.46 15.84 26.58
C GLY A 9 -11.96 16.09 26.47
N THR A 10 -12.58 16.64 27.47
CA THR A 10 -14.04 16.90 27.48
C THR A 10 -14.41 18.25 26.84
N ALA A 11 -13.52 19.22 26.87
CA ALA A 11 -13.71 20.57 26.29
C ALA A 11 -12.47 21.08 25.55
N SER A 12 -11.45 20.23 25.40
CA SER A 12 -10.19 20.55 24.75
C SER A 12 -9.63 19.29 24.09
N SER A 13 -8.42 19.37 23.51
CA SER A 13 -7.75 18.22 22.90
C SER A 13 -7.35 17.19 23.95
N SER A 14 -7.40 15.90 23.59
CA SER A 14 -6.80 14.80 24.35
C SER A 14 -5.28 14.85 24.28
N GLY A 15 -4.62 14.06 25.14
CA GLY A 15 -3.17 13.94 25.15
C GLY A 15 -2.60 13.16 23.97
N MET A 16 -1.29 13.19 23.82
CA MET A 16 -0.54 12.41 22.85
C MET A 16 0.09 11.18 23.52
N LEU A 17 0.03 10.02 22.86
CA LEU A 17 0.76 8.82 23.26
C LEU A 17 1.91 8.58 22.28
N VAL A 18 3.14 8.42 22.78
CA VAL A 18 4.33 8.12 21.98
C VAL A 18 4.93 6.80 22.43
N LEU A 19 5.10 5.86 21.50
CA LEU A 19 5.80 4.60 21.68
C LEU A 19 6.96 4.54 20.68
N GLY A 20 8.17 4.47 21.17
CA GLY A 20 9.36 4.44 20.33
C GLY A 20 10.49 3.62 20.94
N SER A 21 11.35 3.06 20.12
CA SER A 21 12.66 2.54 20.57
C SER A 21 13.63 3.70 20.72
N GLY A 22 14.60 3.54 21.61
CA GLY A 22 15.67 4.54 21.80
C GLY A 22 16.57 4.69 20.58
N ASN A 23 17.21 5.84 20.47
CA ASN A 23 18.22 6.09 19.44
C ASN A 23 19.50 5.31 19.73
N ALA A 24 20.17 4.87 18.67
CA ALA A 24 21.50 4.30 18.78
C ALA A 24 22.57 5.41 18.84
N GLY A 25 23.74 5.08 19.43
CA GLY A 25 24.94 5.89 19.34
C GLY A 25 25.60 5.82 17.95
N ALA A 26 26.80 6.39 17.83
CA ALA A 26 27.51 6.60 16.56
C ALA A 26 27.77 5.31 15.74
N THR A 27 27.84 4.14 16.36
CA THR A 27 28.17 2.85 15.69
C THR A 27 27.17 1.74 15.91
N GLY A 28 26.05 2.02 16.59
CA GLY A 28 25.03 1.03 16.91
C GLY A 28 23.81 1.10 15.98
N SER A 29 22.92 0.12 16.12
CA SER A 29 21.57 0.15 15.52
C SER A 29 20.52 0.47 16.58
N SER A 30 19.50 1.24 16.24
CA SER A 30 18.37 1.51 17.13
C SER A 30 17.55 0.23 17.38
N GLY A 31 16.78 0.22 18.48
CA GLY A 31 15.95 -0.91 18.84
C GLY A 31 14.80 -1.11 17.85
N ARG A 32 14.22 -2.31 17.88
CA ARG A 32 13.05 -2.68 17.10
C ARG A 32 11.79 -2.53 17.93
N LEU A 33 10.73 -1.95 17.35
CA LEU A 33 9.39 -1.93 17.92
C LEU A 33 8.52 -2.95 17.18
N VAL A 34 7.80 -3.82 17.91
CA VAL A 34 6.97 -4.88 17.32
C VAL A 34 5.54 -4.78 17.87
N PHE A 35 4.58 -4.67 16.96
CA PHE A 35 3.16 -4.83 17.26
C PHE A 35 2.65 -6.09 16.56
N SER A 36 2.21 -7.09 17.31
CA SER A 36 1.70 -8.34 16.76
C SER A 36 0.64 -8.95 17.68
N SER A 37 -0.33 -9.61 17.10
CA SER A 37 -1.20 -10.53 17.83
C SER A 37 -0.46 -11.83 18.13
N GLY A 38 -0.91 -12.58 19.14
CA GLY A 38 -0.37 -13.88 19.48
C GLY A 38 -0.69 -14.94 18.41
N THR A 39 0.02 -16.08 18.50
CA THR A 39 -0.26 -17.28 17.69
C THR A 39 -1.31 -18.16 18.36
N ALA A 40 -2.11 -18.88 17.56
CA ALA A 40 -3.05 -19.88 18.02
C ALA A 40 -2.71 -21.24 17.41
N ALA A 41 -2.72 -22.31 18.23
CA ALA A 41 -2.42 -23.66 17.76
C ALA A 41 -3.64 -24.38 17.16
N GLY A 42 -4.85 -24.07 17.62
CA GLY A 42 -6.08 -24.75 17.19
C GLY A 42 -7.27 -23.82 16.93
N GLY A 43 -7.05 -22.52 16.86
CA GLY A 43 -8.10 -21.53 16.61
C GLY A 43 -7.57 -20.38 15.76
N ASN A 44 -8.30 -19.28 15.68
CA ASN A 44 -7.87 -18.08 14.96
C ASN A 44 -6.91 -17.25 15.82
N SER A 45 -5.88 -16.68 15.23
CA SER A 45 -5.07 -15.62 15.86
C SER A 45 -5.87 -14.33 16.00
N GLY A 46 -5.45 -13.45 16.92
CA GLY A 46 -6.07 -12.13 17.08
C GLY A 46 -5.78 -11.20 15.90
N GLU A 47 -6.50 -10.10 15.86
CA GLU A 47 -6.32 -9.00 14.90
C GLU A 47 -5.36 -7.94 15.46
N VAL A 48 -4.65 -7.23 14.60
CA VAL A 48 -3.95 -5.98 14.92
C VAL A 48 -4.62 -4.86 14.12
N LEU A 49 -5.25 -3.92 14.84
CA LEU A 49 -5.96 -2.80 14.22
C LEU A 49 -5.18 -1.50 14.42
N VAL A 50 -4.90 -0.80 13.32
CA VAL A 50 -4.26 0.53 13.32
C VAL A 50 -5.12 1.49 12.52
N GLY A 51 -5.68 2.49 13.17
CA GLY A 51 -6.57 3.45 12.53
C GLY A 51 -6.60 4.79 13.23
N SER A 52 -7.10 5.81 12.56
CA SER A 52 -7.50 7.09 13.13
C SER A 52 -8.97 7.07 13.53
N GLY A 53 -9.34 7.85 14.52
CA GLY A 53 -10.73 8.01 14.95
C GLY A 53 -11.59 8.76 13.94
N SER A 54 -12.91 8.57 14.04
CA SER A 54 -13.90 9.32 13.27
C SER A 54 -14.22 10.65 13.94
N THR A 55 -14.73 11.61 13.16
CA THR A 55 -15.21 12.91 13.64
C THR A 55 -16.59 13.20 13.06
N THR A 56 -17.41 13.96 13.79
CA THR A 56 -18.74 14.38 13.33
C THR A 56 -18.76 15.79 12.73
N GLY A 57 -17.78 16.64 13.01
CA GLY A 57 -17.79 18.03 12.60
C GLY A 57 -16.48 18.58 12.02
N GLY A 58 -15.53 17.71 11.73
CA GLY A 58 -14.22 18.12 11.17
C GLY A 58 -13.67 17.08 10.23
N CYS A 59 -12.39 17.17 9.92
CA CYS A 59 -11.69 16.17 9.12
C CYS A 59 -11.22 15.00 10.00
N GLY A 60 -11.29 13.76 9.48
CA GLY A 60 -10.71 12.59 10.12
C GLY A 60 -9.18 12.73 10.23
N GLY A 61 -8.58 12.06 11.20
CA GLY A 61 -7.13 11.99 11.34
C GLY A 61 -6.50 11.13 10.25
N GLY A 62 -5.20 11.34 9.99
CA GLY A 62 -4.42 10.54 9.04
C GLY A 62 -3.67 9.39 9.74
N VAL A 63 -3.49 8.29 9.02
CA VAL A 63 -2.55 7.20 9.36
C VAL A 63 -1.38 7.25 8.37
N ARG A 64 -0.14 7.30 8.84
CA ARG A 64 1.07 7.34 8.01
C ARG A 64 2.03 6.22 8.38
N ALA A 65 2.44 5.46 7.38
CA ALA A 65 3.56 4.52 7.47
C ALA A 65 4.68 5.01 6.57
N SER A 66 5.88 5.18 7.10
CA SER A 66 7.04 5.64 6.32
C SER A 66 8.32 4.94 6.79
N VAL A 67 9.23 4.76 5.89
CA VAL A 67 10.56 4.22 6.15
C VAL A 67 11.57 5.35 6.12
N GLY A 68 12.55 5.30 7.03
CA GLY A 68 13.59 6.32 7.13
C GLY A 68 14.51 6.35 5.90
N CYS A 69 15.03 7.54 5.59
CA CYS A 69 16.02 7.74 4.55
C CYS A 69 17.43 7.38 5.05
N SER A 70 18.29 6.95 4.14
CA SER A 70 19.74 6.78 4.38
C SER A 70 20.49 7.84 3.59
N ALA A 71 21.55 8.40 4.19
CA ALA A 71 22.42 9.37 3.52
C ALA A 71 23.47 8.71 2.60
N SER A 72 23.89 7.48 2.92
CA SER A 72 24.99 6.79 2.20
C SER A 72 24.70 5.33 1.85
N GLY A 73 23.59 4.78 2.32
CA GLY A 73 23.17 3.41 2.02
C GLY A 73 21.83 3.38 1.29
N GLY A 74 21.33 2.18 0.97
CA GLY A 74 19.98 2.00 0.44
C GLY A 74 18.90 2.36 1.48
N GLY A 75 17.75 2.84 1.05
CA GLY A 75 16.56 2.99 1.87
C GLY A 75 15.98 1.63 2.28
N GLY A 76 15.31 1.59 3.43
CA GLY A 76 14.64 0.37 3.89
C GLY A 76 13.39 0.04 3.07
N PRO A 77 12.96 -1.22 3.00
CA PRO A 77 11.71 -1.61 2.35
C PRO A 77 10.49 -1.35 3.23
N LEU A 78 9.37 -0.94 2.62
CA LEU A 78 8.04 -0.99 3.21
C LEU A 78 7.24 -2.08 2.50
N GLY A 79 6.75 -3.08 3.22
CA GLY A 79 6.02 -4.19 2.63
C GLY A 79 4.67 -4.45 3.29
N TRP A 80 3.64 -4.68 2.48
CA TRP A 80 2.33 -5.20 2.90
C TRP A 80 2.04 -6.49 2.17
N THR A 81 1.83 -7.57 2.90
CA THR A 81 1.52 -8.89 2.37
C THR A 81 0.36 -9.49 3.14
N SER A 82 -0.60 -10.06 2.42
CA SER A 82 -1.68 -10.84 3.03
C SER A 82 -1.21 -12.25 3.42
N GLY A 83 -1.94 -12.86 4.33
CA GLY A 83 -1.62 -14.19 4.86
C GLY A 83 -1.68 -15.27 3.77
N ARG A 84 -0.74 -16.22 3.85
CA ARG A 84 -0.70 -17.40 3.01
C ARG A 84 -1.47 -18.55 3.66
N SER A 85 -2.20 -19.32 2.89
CA SER A 85 -2.84 -20.58 3.33
C SER A 85 -2.18 -21.79 2.65
N GLY A 86 -2.05 -22.89 3.39
CA GLY A 86 -1.57 -24.17 2.86
C GLY A 86 -2.69 -25.09 2.33
N GLY A 87 -3.93 -24.89 2.75
CA GLY A 87 -5.07 -25.77 2.42
C GLY A 87 -6.33 -25.05 1.96
N SER A 88 -6.32 -23.72 1.89
CA SER A 88 -7.46 -22.89 1.48
C SER A 88 -6.98 -21.68 0.73
N SER A 89 -7.89 -20.76 0.38
CA SER A 89 -7.52 -19.49 -0.25
C SER A 89 -6.65 -18.64 0.67
N GLY A 90 -5.68 -17.93 0.11
CA GLY A 90 -4.91 -16.90 0.81
C GLY A 90 -5.76 -15.69 1.16
N GLY A 91 -5.24 -14.82 2.03
CA GLY A 91 -5.87 -13.55 2.37
C GLY A 91 -5.83 -12.55 1.21
N TRP A 92 -6.65 -11.54 1.26
CA TRP A 92 -6.68 -10.43 0.30
C TRP A 92 -6.02 -9.17 0.87
N LEU A 93 -5.53 -8.32 0.01
CA LEU A 93 -5.08 -6.97 0.32
C LEU A 93 -5.97 -5.98 -0.44
N THR A 94 -6.58 -5.03 0.28
CA THR A 94 -7.38 -3.98 -0.33
C THR A 94 -6.74 -2.62 -0.07
N VAL A 95 -6.58 -1.83 -1.14
CA VAL A 95 -6.11 -0.44 -1.07
C VAL A 95 -7.08 0.42 -1.86
N GLY A 96 -7.71 1.39 -1.21
CA GLY A 96 -8.73 2.22 -1.86
C GLY A 96 -8.72 3.65 -1.36
N GLY A 97 -9.21 4.57 -2.18
CA GLY A 97 -9.50 5.95 -1.78
C GLY A 97 -10.85 6.04 -1.05
N GLY A 98 -11.00 7.03 -0.19
CA GLY A 98 -12.26 7.28 0.51
C GLY A 98 -13.35 7.78 -0.44
N GLY A 99 -14.58 7.31 -0.24
CA GLY A 99 -15.75 7.81 -0.98
C GLY A 99 -16.29 9.11 -0.41
N GLY A 100 -16.87 9.97 -1.24
CA GLY A 100 -17.64 11.15 -0.86
C GLY A 100 -19.12 10.92 -1.08
N ALA A 101 -19.98 11.20 -0.10
CA ALA A 101 -21.44 11.03 -0.22
C ALA A 101 -22.08 12.12 -1.08
N SER A 102 -21.57 13.35 -1.02
CA SER A 102 -22.11 14.52 -1.74
C SER A 102 -21.03 15.33 -2.45
N THR A 103 -19.78 14.85 -2.42
CA THR A 103 -18.61 15.51 -3.01
C THR A 103 -17.74 14.50 -3.72
N SER A 104 -16.61 14.93 -4.26
CA SER A 104 -15.65 14.03 -4.91
C SER A 104 -15.02 13.03 -3.95
N SER A 105 -14.70 11.85 -4.43
CA SER A 105 -13.89 10.84 -3.72
C SER A 105 -12.43 11.27 -3.61
N GLY A 106 -11.70 10.63 -2.70
CA GLY A 106 -10.25 10.77 -2.59
C GLY A 106 -9.51 10.13 -3.76
N VAL A 107 -8.30 10.59 -4.01
CA VAL A 107 -7.39 10.04 -5.04
C VAL A 107 -6.56 8.91 -4.45
N LEU A 108 -6.41 7.81 -5.17
CA LEU A 108 -5.37 6.81 -4.94
C LEU A 108 -4.20 7.09 -5.90
N PHE A 109 -3.03 7.38 -5.34
CA PHE A 109 -1.80 7.64 -6.12
C PHE A 109 -0.75 6.57 -5.82
N VAL A 110 -0.29 5.89 -6.86
CA VAL A 110 0.78 4.86 -6.79
C VAL A 110 1.84 5.17 -7.82
N SER A 111 3.06 5.43 -7.39
CA SER A 111 4.18 5.75 -8.27
C SER A 111 5.49 5.18 -7.76
N SER A 112 6.44 4.95 -8.66
CA SER A 112 7.84 4.75 -8.29
C SER A 112 8.51 6.09 -8.00
N GLY A 113 9.59 6.07 -7.22
CA GLY A 113 10.41 7.27 -6.97
C GLY A 113 11.22 7.67 -8.21
N ASN A 114 11.61 8.95 -8.27
CA ASN A 114 12.49 9.46 -9.31
C ASN A 114 13.93 8.95 -9.13
N GLY A 115 14.61 8.68 -10.23
CA GLY A 115 16.05 8.45 -10.23
C GLY A 115 16.81 9.76 -9.96
N GLY A 116 18.00 9.66 -9.36
CA GLY A 116 18.94 10.77 -9.23
C GLY A 116 19.64 11.10 -10.55
N ALA A 117 20.58 12.04 -10.51
CA ALA A 117 21.26 12.58 -11.71
C ALA A 117 21.94 11.53 -12.62
N ALA A 118 22.35 10.40 -12.06
CA ALA A 118 22.99 9.29 -12.80
C ALA A 118 22.28 7.94 -12.62
N GLY A 119 21.08 7.92 -12.03
CA GLY A 119 20.33 6.71 -11.75
C GLY A 119 19.05 6.62 -12.58
N SER A 120 18.49 5.41 -12.67
CA SER A 120 17.17 5.17 -13.23
C SER A 120 16.09 5.29 -12.17
N SER A 121 14.87 5.64 -12.55
CA SER A 121 13.69 5.55 -11.68
C SER A 121 13.34 4.09 -11.38
N GLY A 122 12.58 3.87 -10.29
CA GLY A 122 12.09 2.55 -9.95
C GLY A 122 11.04 2.04 -10.97
N GLN A 123 10.84 0.72 -10.97
CA GLN A 123 9.81 0.08 -11.76
C GLN A 123 8.50 0.01 -10.95
N LEU A 124 7.37 0.18 -11.63
CA LEU A 124 6.04 -0.14 -11.11
C LEU A 124 5.51 -1.37 -11.86
N ALA A 125 5.23 -2.46 -11.15
CA ALA A 125 4.78 -3.70 -11.75
C ALA A 125 3.41 -4.13 -11.18
N PHE A 126 2.46 -4.39 -12.06
CA PHE A 126 1.16 -4.99 -11.74
C PHE A 126 1.04 -6.33 -12.46
N SER A 127 0.91 -7.41 -11.71
CA SER A 127 0.77 -8.75 -12.28
C SER A 127 -0.15 -9.62 -11.43
N SER A 128 -0.88 -10.52 -12.04
CA SER A 128 -1.50 -11.65 -11.35
C SER A 128 -0.46 -12.71 -11.06
N GLY A 129 -0.70 -13.54 -10.04
CA GLY A 129 0.14 -14.67 -9.72
C GLY A 129 0.11 -15.75 -10.80
N SER A 130 1.08 -16.67 -10.76
CA SER A 130 1.11 -17.87 -11.60
C SER A 130 0.45 -19.07 -10.89
N THR A 131 -0.09 -19.99 -11.65
CA THR A 131 -0.61 -21.27 -11.16
C THR A 131 -0.03 -22.45 -11.95
N CYS A 132 0.12 -23.58 -11.27
CA CYS A 132 0.61 -24.81 -11.92
C CYS A 132 -0.49 -25.52 -12.73
N CYS A 133 -1.69 -25.63 -12.17
CA CYS A 133 -2.75 -26.51 -12.69
C CYS A 133 -4.15 -25.86 -12.74
N GLY A 134 -4.24 -24.56 -12.58
CA GLY A 134 -5.52 -23.80 -12.61
C GLY A 134 -5.42 -22.59 -13.52
N ASN A 135 -6.47 -21.79 -13.56
CA ASN A 135 -6.47 -20.53 -14.29
C ASN A 135 -5.77 -19.44 -13.49
N ASN A 136 -5.01 -18.59 -14.16
CA ASN A 136 -4.42 -17.39 -13.55
C ASN A 136 -5.50 -16.32 -13.26
N GLY A 137 -5.25 -15.48 -12.27
CA GLY A 137 -6.07 -14.32 -12.00
C GLY A 137 -5.97 -13.27 -13.12
N GLN A 138 -6.89 -12.31 -13.08
CA GLN A 138 -6.92 -11.19 -14.01
C GLN A 138 -6.24 -9.96 -13.42
N VAL A 139 -5.59 -9.16 -14.27
CA VAL A 139 -5.24 -7.77 -13.98
C VAL A 139 -6.23 -6.88 -14.76
N ARG A 140 -6.99 -6.03 -14.06
CA ARG A 140 -7.99 -5.14 -14.67
C ARG A 140 -7.64 -3.68 -14.39
N ALA A 141 -7.61 -2.87 -15.43
CA ALA A 141 -7.50 -1.42 -15.35
C ALA A 141 -8.65 -0.81 -16.16
N GLY A 142 -9.38 0.11 -15.57
CA GLY A 142 -10.52 0.73 -16.25
C GLY A 142 -11.17 1.82 -15.40
N SER A 143 -11.91 2.70 -16.03
CA SER A 143 -12.78 3.67 -15.38
C SER A 143 -14.17 3.06 -15.16
N ALA A 144 -14.84 3.51 -14.10
CA ALA A 144 -16.22 3.09 -13.82
C ALA A 144 -17.22 3.90 -14.65
N ALA A 145 -18.45 3.35 -14.78
CA ALA A 145 -19.56 4.03 -15.43
C ALA A 145 -20.10 5.18 -14.57
N SER A 146 -20.58 6.24 -15.22
CA SER A 146 -21.34 7.32 -14.61
C SER A 146 -22.80 7.27 -15.09
N THR A 147 -23.76 7.41 -14.17
CA THR A 147 -25.20 7.39 -14.51
C THR A 147 -25.72 8.74 -14.98
N ALA A 148 -25.10 9.85 -14.57
CA ALA A 148 -25.57 11.21 -14.87
C ALA A 148 -24.44 12.15 -15.32
N GLY A 149 -23.25 11.64 -15.59
CA GLY A 149 -22.09 12.40 -16.03
C GLY A 149 -21.30 11.66 -17.10
N ARG A 150 -20.09 12.13 -17.38
CA ARG A 150 -19.18 11.47 -18.31
C ARG A 150 -18.43 10.34 -17.62
N GLY A 151 -18.17 9.24 -18.33
CA GLY A 151 -17.23 8.21 -17.90
C GLY A 151 -15.81 8.77 -17.75
N GLY A 152 -14.99 8.10 -16.93
CA GLY A 152 -13.58 8.47 -16.75
C GLY A 152 -12.71 8.05 -17.93
N LEU A 153 -11.55 8.67 -18.05
CA LEU A 153 -10.50 8.33 -19.02
C LEU A 153 -9.56 7.28 -18.43
N VAL A 154 -9.11 6.34 -19.25
CA VAL A 154 -7.91 5.52 -19.03
C VAL A 154 -6.85 5.98 -19.99
N ASP A 155 -5.75 6.52 -19.49
CA ASP A 155 -4.63 7.04 -20.29
C ASP A 155 -3.37 6.21 -20.03
N LEU A 156 -2.73 5.75 -21.09
CA LEU A 156 -1.49 4.96 -21.07
C LEU A 156 -0.45 5.68 -21.94
N CYS A 157 0.38 6.48 -21.29
CA CYS A 157 1.42 7.23 -21.95
C CYS A 157 2.80 6.60 -21.78
N VAL A 158 3.59 6.71 -22.82
CA VAL A 158 5.01 6.31 -22.81
C VAL A 158 5.86 7.59 -22.74
N GLY A 159 6.87 7.57 -21.84
CA GLY A 159 7.74 8.73 -21.64
C GLY A 159 8.59 9.05 -22.86
N SER A 160 8.84 10.35 -23.09
CA SER A 160 9.74 10.86 -24.12
C SER A 160 11.18 10.93 -23.61
N GLY A 161 12.15 10.72 -24.50
CA GLY A 161 13.56 11.01 -24.26
C GLY A 161 13.94 12.35 -24.86
N THR A 162 14.78 13.12 -24.18
CA THR A 162 15.31 14.42 -24.69
C THR A 162 16.66 14.26 -25.40
N SER A 163 17.43 13.22 -25.07
CA SER A 163 18.75 12.94 -25.65
C SER A 163 18.88 11.53 -26.23
N ALA A 164 17.83 10.72 -26.14
CA ALA A 164 17.75 9.37 -26.69
C ALA A 164 16.31 9.07 -27.12
N ALA A 165 16.09 7.89 -27.72
CA ALA A 165 14.74 7.47 -28.09
C ALA A 165 13.79 7.41 -26.87
N GLY A 166 12.52 7.74 -27.08
CA GLY A 166 11.46 7.55 -26.09
C GLY A 166 11.24 6.08 -25.76
N GLY A 167 10.49 5.82 -24.68
CA GLY A 167 10.12 4.46 -24.29
C GLY A 167 9.23 3.78 -25.36
N THR A 168 9.09 2.46 -25.24
CA THR A 168 8.20 1.67 -26.11
C THR A 168 7.00 1.15 -25.33
N GLY A 169 5.78 1.35 -25.88
CA GLY A 169 4.57 0.69 -25.39
C GLY A 169 4.38 -0.66 -26.08
N GLN A 170 4.11 -1.73 -25.33
CA GLN A 170 3.85 -3.05 -25.88
C GLN A 170 2.60 -3.67 -25.27
N ILE A 171 1.69 -4.13 -26.12
CA ILE A 171 0.53 -4.94 -25.72
C ILE A 171 0.67 -6.29 -26.43
N ARG A 172 0.73 -7.37 -25.67
CA ARG A 172 0.90 -8.74 -26.22
C ARG A 172 -0.20 -9.64 -25.69
N SER A 173 -0.75 -10.47 -26.54
CA SER A 173 -1.58 -11.61 -26.16
C SER A 173 -0.70 -12.81 -25.78
N GLY A 174 -1.18 -13.63 -24.84
CA GLY A 174 -0.55 -14.91 -24.54
C GLY A 174 -0.71 -15.89 -25.70
N LEU A 175 0.30 -16.74 -25.93
CA LEU A 175 0.23 -17.85 -26.88
C LEU A 175 -0.46 -19.04 -26.20
N SER A 176 -1.52 -19.57 -26.83
CA SER A 176 -2.10 -20.86 -26.45
C SER A 176 -1.46 -21.97 -27.30
N LEU A 177 -0.72 -22.86 -26.66
CA LEU A 177 -0.25 -24.09 -27.24
C LEU A 177 -1.29 -25.18 -26.99
N ILE A 178 -2.27 -25.30 -27.89
CA ILE A 178 -3.11 -26.49 -27.97
C ILE A 178 -2.41 -27.43 -28.95
N HIS A 179 -1.76 -28.46 -28.45
CA HIS A 179 -1.41 -29.64 -29.26
C HIS A 179 -2.68 -30.48 -29.43
N ILE A 180 -3.20 -30.52 -30.64
CA ILE A 180 -4.19 -31.51 -31.08
C ILE A 180 -3.44 -32.76 -31.49
#